data_aa72b7e91c08eacaefbcf1b98a54edb2
#
_entry.id   aa72b7e91c08eacaefbcf1b98a54edb2
#
_cell.length_a   1.000
_cell.length_b   1.000
_cell.length_c   1.000
_cell.angle_alpha   90.00
_cell.angle_beta   90.00
_cell.angle_gamma   90.00
#
_symmetry.space_group_name_H-M   'P 1'
#
loop_
_entity.id
_entity.type
_entity.pdbx_description
1 polymer ?
#
loop_
_entity_poly.entity_id
_entity_poly.type
_entity_poly.pdbx_seq_one_letter_code
_entity_poly.pdbx_strand_id
1 'polypeptide(L)'
;MLTRKTKKVLAIVLTGAIALPGMASGTLVSAKAKCTTKKMTLQVGKKKTIKIKGKVKKAKYMFKSSKPSIAKVNKKGTVTAKKVGKAVITITEKKKAKKIVIGKVNVIVKNKKEVKKTVEPSTQPSKAPEATVSQTPAANASQSPVSAAPSAPAATATPSSTPTASPTVTPTASPKTTPYNGPVASSKAKSFIDESFDVPEDYAEELDGYTYAEPKTITYYSKVSEADRRAVVYLPADYDANKKYPIMYLLHGIGGSENEWKSGLPEYITGNLNKEGKIPEMIIVCPNQLVQVPGEKMPSNYLDPGRFVMFNRMVDELRTSLIPYMEEKYSIMEGRDNHAIAGLSMGGRTSLYCGFYMLDYFSYIGAFEPAPGVLPYSAEEGLFTEDTFKIPKEYQDTTLIMIQQGDNDNTVSDNPTKYHKALEKNGVRHMFNNVPYGHDWNAWREGLYNFARRVFQ
;
A
#
# COMPACT_ATOMS: atom_id res chain seq x y z
N MET A 1 -72.42 -8.95 -24.79
CA MET A 1 -71.75 -9.68 -25.87
C MET A 1 -70.35 -9.94 -25.34
N LEU A 2 -70.11 -11.15 -24.85
CA LEU A 2 -69.33 -12.28 -25.40
C LEU A 2 -67.87 -11.91 -25.70
N THR A 3 -66.84 -12.63 -25.29
CA THR A 3 -66.56 -13.91 -24.58
C THR A 3 -65.07 -13.98 -24.31
N ARG A 4 -64.61 -14.46 -23.17
CA ARG A 4 -63.86 -15.69 -22.84
C ARG A 4 -62.48 -15.84 -23.61
N LYS A 5 -61.40 -16.25 -22.97
CA LYS A 5 -61.16 -17.40 -22.05
C LYS A 5 -59.82 -17.30 -21.34
N THR A 6 -59.85 -17.53 -20.03
CA THR A 6 -58.81 -18.02 -19.13
C THR A 6 -58.36 -19.45 -19.47
N LYS A 7 -57.12 -19.81 -19.22
CA LYS A 7 -56.75 -21.16 -18.75
C LYS A 7 -55.49 -21.13 -17.84
N LYS A 8 -55.72 -21.58 -16.61
CA LYS A 8 -54.80 -22.17 -15.65
C LYS A 8 -54.48 -23.59 -16.03
N VAL A 9 -53.27 -24.14 -15.68
CA VAL A 9 -53.02 -25.55 -15.29
C VAL A 9 -51.66 -25.53 -14.60
N LEU A 10 -51.52 -25.81 -13.32
CA LEU A 10 -51.62 -26.96 -12.43
C LEU A 10 -50.35 -27.81 -12.41
N ALA A 11 -49.75 -27.89 -11.25
CA ALA A 11 -48.60 -28.70 -10.85
C ALA A 11 -49.01 -30.20 -10.81
N ILE A 12 -48.07 -31.07 -11.16
CA ILE A 12 -48.10 -32.49 -10.73
C ILE A 12 -46.67 -32.89 -10.34
N VAL A 13 -46.54 -33.32 -9.10
CA VAL A 13 -45.44 -34.10 -8.54
C VAL A 13 -45.66 -35.56 -8.92
N LEU A 14 -44.66 -36.27 -9.40
CA LEU A 14 -44.60 -37.72 -9.28
C LEU A 14 -43.17 -38.20 -9.14
N THR A 15 -42.91 -38.89 -8.04
CA THR A 15 -41.73 -39.69 -7.71
C THR A 15 -41.69 -40.97 -8.54
N GLY A 16 -40.52 -41.39 -8.98
CA GLY A 16 -40.29 -42.66 -9.60
C GLY A 16 -38.81 -42.91 -9.90
N ALA A 17 -38.15 -43.65 -9.01
CA ALA A 17 -36.79 -44.15 -9.22
C ALA A 17 -36.79 -45.32 -10.19
N ILE A 18 -35.98 -45.27 -11.26
CA ILE A 18 -35.47 -46.44 -11.95
C ILE A 18 -34.02 -46.21 -12.31
N ALA A 19 -33.15 -47.05 -11.77
CA ALA A 19 -31.74 -47.14 -12.11
C ALA A 19 -31.53 -47.94 -13.38
N LEU A 20 -30.68 -47.46 -14.30
CA LEU A 20 -29.87 -48.28 -15.22
C LEU A 20 -28.72 -47.45 -15.83
N PRO A 21 -27.65 -48.08 -16.36
CA PRO A 21 -26.28 -47.69 -16.07
C PRO A 21 -25.56 -46.92 -17.19
N GLY A 22 -24.56 -46.15 -16.81
CA GLY A 22 -23.36 -45.96 -17.60
C GLY A 22 -23.47 -45.16 -18.89
N MET A 23 -23.26 -43.83 -18.78
CA MET A 23 -22.36 -43.09 -19.67
C MET A 23 -21.81 -41.89 -18.92
N ALA A 24 -20.56 -42.00 -18.51
CA ALA A 24 -19.78 -40.89 -17.96
C ALA A 24 -19.58 -39.85 -19.06
N SER A 25 -20.47 -38.85 -19.12
CA SER A 25 -20.19 -37.60 -19.82
C SER A 25 -19.15 -36.84 -19.00
N GLY A 26 -17.89 -37.24 -19.17
CA GLY A 26 -16.76 -36.47 -18.73
C GLY A 26 -16.82 -35.07 -19.37
N THR A 27 -17.30 -34.10 -18.64
CA THR A 27 -17.05 -32.69 -18.95
C THR A 27 -15.54 -32.51 -19.00
N LEU A 28 -14.97 -32.54 -20.21
CA LEU A 28 -13.59 -32.12 -20.43
C LEU A 28 -13.45 -30.66 -19.97
N VAL A 29 -13.06 -30.50 -18.72
CA VAL A 29 -12.56 -29.21 -18.21
C VAL A 29 -11.34 -28.90 -19.06
N SER A 30 -11.54 -28.09 -20.11
CA SER A 30 -10.47 -27.59 -20.98
C SER A 30 -9.45 -26.88 -20.07
N ALA A 31 -8.32 -27.55 -19.85
CA ALA A 31 -7.24 -27.00 -19.03
C ALA A 31 -6.82 -25.65 -19.60
N LYS A 32 -7.10 -24.57 -18.87
CA LYS A 32 -6.77 -23.19 -19.23
C LYS A 32 -5.25 -23.07 -19.36
N ALA A 33 -4.72 -22.53 -20.45
CA ALA A 33 -3.29 -22.36 -20.63
C ALA A 33 -2.71 -21.54 -19.47
N LYS A 34 -1.59 -22.01 -18.89
CA LYS A 34 -0.96 -21.37 -17.74
C LYS A 34 0.57 -21.31 -17.94
N CYS A 35 1.16 -20.15 -17.72
CA CYS A 35 2.61 -20.03 -17.65
C CYS A 35 3.13 -20.65 -16.35
N THR A 36 4.03 -21.64 -16.46
CA THR A 36 4.60 -22.33 -15.30
C THR A 36 5.94 -21.74 -14.87
N THR A 37 6.53 -20.85 -15.68
CA THR A 37 7.78 -20.16 -15.35
C THR A 37 7.44 -18.84 -14.66
N LYS A 38 7.73 -18.72 -13.36
CA LYS A 38 7.51 -17.46 -12.61
C LYS A 38 8.77 -16.59 -12.54
N LYS A 39 9.95 -17.19 -12.49
CA LYS A 39 11.26 -16.51 -12.36
C LYS A 39 12.31 -17.16 -13.25
N MET A 40 13.21 -16.37 -13.81
CA MET A 40 14.29 -16.84 -14.68
C MET A 40 15.56 -16.02 -14.40
N THR A 41 16.64 -16.68 -13.98
CA THR A 41 17.95 -16.03 -13.86
C THR A 41 18.81 -16.49 -15.01
N LEU A 42 19.44 -15.54 -15.71
CA LEU A 42 20.30 -15.77 -16.86
C LEU A 42 21.60 -14.97 -16.70
N GLN A 43 22.67 -15.47 -17.28
CA GLN A 43 23.89 -14.68 -17.51
C GLN A 43 23.80 -13.97 -18.85
N VAL A 44 24.46 -12.81 -19.00
CA VAL A 44 24.54 -12.07 -20.27
C VAL A 44 24.95 -13.03 -21.39
N GLY A 45 24.27 -12.96 -22.54
CA GLY A 45 24.44 -13.82 -23.72
C GLY A 45 23.68 -15.16 -23.66
N LYS A 46 23.23 -15.62 -22.48
CA LYS A 46 22.50 -16.90 -22.37
C LYS A 46 21.03 -16.76 -22.79
N LYS A 47 20.45 -17.89 -23.23
CA LYS A 47 19.05 -17.97 -23.67
C LYS A 47 18.28 -19.02 -22.87
N LYS A 48 16.99 -18.82 -22.65
CA LYS A 48 16.09 -19.79 -22.01
C LYS A 48 14.66 -19.58 -22.49
N THR A 49 13.92 -20.68 -22.71
CA THR A 49 12.55 -20.61 -23.21
C THR A 49 11.54 -20.72 -22.07
N ILE A 50 10.48 -19.91 -22.13
CA ILE A 50 9.37 -19.90 -21.18
C ILE A 50 8.48 -21.13 -21.45
N LYS A 51 8.11 -21.85 -20.38
CA LYS A 51 7.24 -23.02 -20.46
C LYS A 51 5.77 -22.64 -20.21
N ILE A 52 4.88 -23.06 -21.11
CA ILE A 52 3.41 -22.90 -20.98
C ILE A 52 2.80 -24.29 -20.99
N LYS A 53 2.05 -24.64 -19.94
CA LYS A 53 1.23 -25.87 -19.86
C LYS A 53 -0.19 -25.60 -20.37
N GLY A 54 -0.88 -26.62 -20.86
CA GLY A 54 -2.27 -26.52 -21.29
C GLY A 54 -2.48 -25.63 -22.52
N LYS A 55 -1.52 -25.57 -23.46
CA LYS A 55 -1.68 -24.79 -24.68
C LYS A 55 -2.95 -25.16 -25.42
N VAL A 56 -3.78 -24.18 -25.76
CA VAL A 56 -5.04 -24.36 -26.48
C VAL A 56 -4.78 -24.41 -27.98
N LYS A 57 -5.32 -25.43 -28.67
CA LYS A 57 -5.29 -25.50 -30.14
C LYS A 57 -5.96 -24.25 -30.74
N LYS A 58 -5.37 -23.67 -31.77
CA LYS A 58 -5.81 -22.41 -32.44
C LYS A 58 -5.67 -21.11 -31.64
N ALA A 59 -4.98 -21.08 -30.45
CA ALA A 59 -4.62 -19.86 -29.78
C ALA A 59 -3.21 -19.40 -30.18
N LYS A 60 -3.01 -18.09 -30.35
CA LYS A 60 -1.68 -17.49 -30.55
C LYS A 60 -1.16 -16.99 -29.21
N TYR A 61 0.12 -17.28 -28.90
CA TYR A 61 0.80 -16.80 -27.70
C TYR A 61 1.76 -15.68 -28.07
N MET A 62 1.60 -14.53 -27.42
CA MET A 62 2.44 -13.36 -27.60
C MET A 62 3.30 -13.16 -26.36
N PHE A 63 4.54 -12.70 -26.56
CA PHE A 63 5.50 -12.47 -25.52
C PHE A 63 6.03 -11.04 -25.67
N LYS A 64 5.93 -10.23 -24.61
CA LYS A 64 6.42 -8.86 -24.58
C LYS A 64 7.40 -8.72 -23.41
N SER A 65 8.57 -8.12 -23.64
CA SER A 65 9.52 -7.78 -22.58
C SER A 65 9.32 -6.33 -22.16
N SER A 66 9.30 -6.06 -20.86
CA SER A 66 9.28 -4.70 -20.33
C SER A 66 10.58 -3.94 -20.62
N LYS A 67 11.72 -4.65 -20.67
CA LYS A 67 13.02 -4.05 -20.98
C LYS A 67 13.80 -4.90 -22.01
N PRO A 68 13.54 -4.72 -23.34
CA PRO A 68 14.17 -5.54 -24.38
C PRO A 68 15.68 -5.37 -24.48
N SER A 69 16.23 -4.26 -24.01
CA SER A 69 17.67 -4.00 -23.87
C SER A 69 18.33 -4.91 -22.83
N ILE A 70 17.61 -5.32 -21.78
CA ILE A 70 18.09 -6.22 -20.74
C ILE A 70 17.81 -7.68 -21.13
N ALA A 71 16.57 -7.99 -21.49
CA ALA A 71 16.13 -9.34 -21.85
C ALA A 71 15.15 -9.29 -23.03
N LYS A 72 15.61 -9.66 -24.23
CA LYS A 72 14.76 -9.73 -25.44
C LYS A 72 14.05 -11.09 -25.51
N VAL A 73 12.77 -11.10 -25.83
CA VAL A 73 12.00 -12.33 -26.06
C VAL A 73 11.54 -12.43 -27.52
N ASN A 74 11.54 -13.63 -28.07
CA ASN A 74 11.06 -13.88 -29.44
C ASN A 74 9.64 -14.47 -29.47
N LYS A 75 9.05 -14.58 -30.66
CA LYS A 75 7.69 -15.15 -30.89
C LYS A 75 7.53 -16.60 -30.39
N LYS A 76 8.62 -17.35 -30.16
CA LYS A 76 8.62 -18.72 -29.62
C LYS A 76 8.72 -18.74 -28.08
N GLY A 77 8.83 -17.56 -27.41
CA GLY A 77 8.98 -17.44 -25.98
C GLY A 77 10.42 -17.66 -25.47
N THR A 78 11.42 -17.63 -26.36
CA THR A 78 12.82 -17.74 -25.96
C THR A 78 13.35 -16.36 -25.57
N VAL A 79 13.76 -16.24 -24.31
CA VAL A 79 14.35 -15.05 -23.71
C VAL A 79 15.86 -15.07 -23.91
N THR A 80 16.43 -13.99 -24.45
CA THR A 80 17.87 -13.76 -24.61
C THR A 80 18.31 -12.65 -23.65
N ALA A 81 19.23 -12.95 -22.74
CA ALA A 81 19.83 -11.99 -21.82
C ALA A 81 20.82 -11.08 -22.56
N LYS A 82 20.61 -9.77 -22.55
CA LYS A 82 21.42 -8.78 -23.30
C LYS A 82 22.34 -7.96 -22.40
N LYS A 83 21.82 -7.39 -21.32
CA LYS A 83 22.52 -6.54 -20.35
C LYS A 83 22.14 -6.95 -18.93
N VAL A 84 23.02 -6.69 -17.96
CA VAL A 84 22.72 -6.93 -16.54
C VAL A 84 21.53 -6.06 -16.11
N GLY A 85 20.64 -6.66 -15.31
CA GLY A 85 19.46 -5.97 -14.82
C GLY A 85 18.25 -6.89 -14.67
N LYS A 86 17.08 -6.31 -14.47
CA LYS A 86 15.80 -7.00 -14.33
C LYS A 86 14.86 -6.63 -15.47
N ALA A 87 14.08 -7.60 -15.96
CA ALA A 87 13.04 -7.40 -16.94
C ALA A 87 11.86 -8.35 -16.66
N VAL A 88 10.65 -7.97 -17.06
CA VAL A 88 9.45 -8.82 -16.97
C VAL A 88 9.03 -9.23 -18.36
N ILE A 89 8.75 -10.51 -18.58
CA ILE A 89 8.18 -11.00 -19.82
C ILE A 89 6.71 -11.31 -19.59
N THR A 90 5.82 -10.54 -20.21
CA THR A 90 4.37 -10.78 -20.20
C THR A 90 3.99 -11.76 -21.31
N ILE A 91 3.16 -12.76 -20.97
CA ILE A 91 2.67 -13.78 -21.88
C ILE A 91 1.16 -13.59 -22.05
N THR A 92 0.73 -13.33 -23.28
CA THR A 92 -0.69 -13.12 -23.62
C THR A 92 -1.17 -14.20 -24.58
N GLU A 93 -2.29 -14.84 -24.24
CA GLU A 93 -3.01 -15.72 -25.15
C GLU A 93 -4.04 -14.92 -25.96
N LYS A 94 -3.99 -15.02 -27.29
CA LYS A 94 -4.99 -14.45 -28.21
C LYS A 94 -5.81 -15.56 -28.86
N LYS A 95 -7.13 -15.58 -28.56
CA LYS A 95 -8.09 -16.50 -29.16
C LYS A 95 -9.26 -15.68 -29.73
N LYS A 96 -9.44 -15.71 -31.06
CA LYS A 96 -10.35 -14.80 -31.79
C LYS A 96 -10.02 -13.33 -31.42
N ALA A 97 -10.99 -12.52 -31.05
CA ALA A 97 -10.80 -11.11 -30.65
C ALA A 97 -10.32 -10.94 -29.19
N LYS A 98 -10.41 -11.98 -28.34
CA LYS A 98 -10.10 -11.89 -26.91
C LYS A 98 -8.62 -12.11 -26.64
N LYS A 99 -7.98 -11.19 -25.88
CA LYS A 99 -6.61 -11.28 -25.37
C LYS A 99 -6.66 -11.51 -23.86
N ILE A 100 -5.90 -12.47 -23.34
CA ILE A 100 -5.84 -12.80 -21.91
C ILE A 100 -4.38 -12.97 -21.52
N VAL A 101 -3.92 -12.26 -20.49
CA VAL A 101 -2.59 -12.48 -19.90
C VAL A 101 -2.62 -13.79 -19.11
N ILE A 102 -1.75 -14.73 -19.48
CA ILE A 102 -1.68 -16.07 -18.87
C ILE A 102 -0.46 -16.24 -17.95
N GLY A 103 0.36 -15.21 -17.80
CA GLY A 103 1.45 -15.16 -16.87
C GLY A 103 2.50 -14.08 -17.16
N LYS A 104 3.23 -13.71 -16.12
CA LYS A 104 4.41 -12.84 -16.17
C LYS A 104 5.63 -13.64 -15.68
N VAL A 105 6.81 -13.41 -16.27
CA VAL A 105 8.09 -14.06 -15.91
C VAL A 105 9.10 -13.00 -15.54
N ASN A 106 9.51 -12.97 -14.28
CA ASN A 106 10.58 -12.09 -13.81
C ASN A 106 11.95 -12.64 -14.28
N VAL A 107 12.64 -11.87 -15.11
CA VAL A 107 13.96 -12.22 -15.65
C VAL A 107 15.03 -11.38 -14.96
N ILE A 108 16.01 -12.04 -14.34
CA ILE A 108 17.18 -11.42 -13.74
C ILE A 108 18.39 -11.79 -14.60
N VAL A 109 19.07 -10.78 -15.13
CA VAL A 109 20.31 -10.96 -15.89
C VAL A 109 21.48 -10.57 -15.01
N LYS A 110 22.46 -11.47 -14.87
CA LYS A 110 23.71 -11.28 -14.10
C LYS A 110 24.92 -11.26 -15.02
N ASN A 111 26.04 -10.71 -14.55
CA ASN A 111 27.30 -10.79 -15.26
C ASN A 111 27.72 -12.24 -15.50
N LYS A 112 28.52 -12.48 -16.53
CA LYS A 112 29.24 -13.72 -16.73
C LYS A 112 30.24 -13.86 -15.59
N LYS A 113 30.19 -14.93 -14.78
CA LYS A 113 31.23 -15.20 -13.79
C LYS A 113 32.57 -15.36 -14.53
N GLU A 114 33.54 -14.54 -14.19
CA GLU A 114 34.94 -14.83 -14.57
C GLU A 114 35.33 -16.14 -13.91
N VAL A 115 35.81 -17.06 -14.70
CA VAL A 115 36.43 -18.29 -14.21
C VAL A 115 37.76 -17.88 -13.59
N LYS A 116 37.86 -17.78 -12.28
CA LYS A 116 39.15 -17.70 -11.59
C LYS A 116 39.96 -18.95 -12.00
N LYS A 117 41.01 -18.78 -12.81
CA LYS A 117 42.07 -19.74 -12.93
C LYS A 117 42.67 -19.90 -11.53
N THR A 118 42.59 -21.10 -11.00
CA THR A 118 43.32 -21.53 -9.80
C THR A 118 44.80 -21.49 -10.13
N VAL A 119 45.52 -20.56 -9.55
CA VAL A 119 46.97 -20.57 -9.49
C VAL A 119 47.27 -21.14 -8.10
N GLU A 120 47.96 -22.28 -8.08
CA GLU A 120 48.51 -22.90 -6.87
C GLU A 120 49.47 -21.96 -6.15
N PRO A 121 49.56 -22.02 -4.82
CA PRO A 121 50.42 -21.13 -4.03
C PRO A 121 51.89 -21.60 -4.09
N SER A 122 52.76 -20.76 -4.62
CA SER A 122 54.21 -20.88 -4.42
C SER A 122 54.60 -20.26 -3.08
N THR A 123 55.20 -21.09 -2.26
CA THR A 123 55.81 -20.75 -0.97
C THR A 123 57.09 -19.96 -1.18
N GLN A 124 57.28 -18.79 -0.60
CA GLN A 124 58.46 -18.38 0.18
C GLN A 124 58.32 -17.00 0.80
N PRO A 125 58.90 -16.74 1.97
CA PRO A 125 58.59 -15.62 2.83
C PRO A 125 59.58 -14.46 2.62
N SER A 126 59.14 -13.21 2.72
CA SER A 126 60.05 -12.07 2.87
C SER A 126 59.48 -11.03 3.83
N LYS A 127 60.15 -10.98 4.98
CA LYS A 127 60.46 -9.89 5.89
C LYS A 127 59.55 -8.68 5.97
N ALA A 128 59.09 -8.48 7.21
CA ALA A 128 58.62 -7.21 7.75
C ALA A 128 59.76 -6.19 7.94
N PRO A 129 59.46 -4.91 7.98
CA PRO A 129 60.19 -4.00 8.85
C PRO A 129 59.35 -3.53 10.06
N GLU A 130 60.11 -3.30 11.07
CA GLU A 130 59.86 -3.05 12.48
C GLU A 130 58.99 -1.85 12.81
N ALA A 131 58.39 -1.99 13.97
CA ALA A 131 57.68 -1.00 14.74
C ALA A 131 58.63 0.05 15.34
N THR A 132 58.16 1.27 15.44
CA THR A 132 58.71 2.26 16.36
C THR A 132 57.70 2.56 17.45
N VAL A 133 58.12 2.23 18.67
CA VAL A 133 57.46 2.42 19.93
C VAL A 133 57.68 3.87 20.36
N SER A 134 56.69 4.54 20.93
CA SER A 134 56.90 5.65 21.87
C SER A 134 55.76 5.70 22.90
N GLN A 135 56.10 5.49 23.97
CA GLN A 135 55.87 5.41 25.41
C GLN A 135 54.74 6.26 25.95
N THR A 136 53.98 5.61 26.80
CA THR A 136 53.13 6.11 27.91
C THR A 136 53.97 6.81 28.99
N PRO A 137 53.33 7.57 29.91
CA PRO A 137 53.44 7.19 31.29
C PRO A 137 52.11 7.01 32.04
N ALA A 138 52.20 6.10 32.98
CA ALA A 138 51.21 5.58 33.89
C ALA A 138 51.06 6.37 35.20
N ALA A 139 50.09 5.88 35.94
CA ALA A 139 49.83 5.92 37.39
C ALA A 139 48.80 6.95 37.87
N ASN A 140 47.82 6.63 38.67
CA ASN A 140 47.93 5.90 39.94
C ASN A 140 46.56 5.35 40.41
N ALA A 141 46.60 4.26 41.11
CA ALA A 141 45.50 3.56 41.78
C ALA A 141 45.15 4.19 43.14
N SER A 142 43.92 4.03 43.60
CA SER A 142 43.63 3.75 45.02
C SER A 142 42.21 3.25 45.24
N GLN A 143 42.05 1.98 45.54
CA GLN A 143 41.47 1.30 46.70
C GLN A 143 40.05 1.64 47.14
N SER A 144 39.27 0.55 47.11
CA SER A 144 38.03 0.34 47.88
C SER A 144 38.24 0.32 49.38
N PRO A 145 37.17 0.46 50.20
CA PRO A 145 36.85 -0.67 51.04
C PRO A 145 35.36 -1.09 51.08
N VAL A 146 35.26 -2.36 51.37
CA VAL A 146 34.07 -3.14 51.68
C VAL A 146 33.51 -2.76 53.04
N SER A 147 32.17 -2.73 53.24
CA SER A 147 31.57 -3.26 54.48
C SER A 147 30.05 -3.42 54.39
N ALA A 148 29.61 -4.64 54.68
CA ALA A 148 28.51 -5.10 55.54
C ALA A 148 27.04 -4.77 55.16
N ALA A 149 26.33 -5.84 54.89
CA ALA A 149 24.88 -5.94 55.07
C ALA A 149 24.48 -6.01 56.56
N PRO A 150 23.27 -5.62 56.90
CA PRO A 150 22.49 -6.52 57.77
C PRO A 150 21.03 -6.74 57.30
N SER A 151 20.63 -8.03 57.42
CA SER A 151 19.37 -8.62 57.89
C SER A 151 18.04 -8.03 57.52
N ALA A 152 17.20 -8.86 56.90
CA ALA A 152 15.78 -8.72 56.71
C ALA A 152 14.99 -8.73 58.05
N PRO A 153 13.80 -8.13 58.04
CA PRO A 153 12.68 -8.74 58.75
C PRO A 153 11.43 -8.90 57.87
N ALA A 154 10.84 -10.06 58.08
CA ALA A 154 9.44 -10.49 58.06
C ALA A 154 8.46 -9.95 56.99
N ALA A 155 7.89 -10.93 56.32
CA ALA A 155 6.74 -10.85 55.44
C ALA A 155 5.51 -10.17 56.09
N THR A 156 4.94 -9.20 55.39
CA THR A 156 3.58 -8.73 55.63
C THR A 156 2.78 -8.90 54.35
N ALA A 157 1.56 -9.44 54.53
CA ALA A 157 0.66 -9.88 53.49
C ALA A 157 0.38 -8.83 52.41
N THR A 158 0.46 -9.27 51.15
CA THR A 158 0.07 -8.57 49.94
C THR A 158 -1.47 -8.44 49.92
N PRO A 159 -2.05 -7.29 49.74
CA PRO A 159 -3.42 -7.18 49.27
C PRO A 159 -3.46 -7.52 47.78
N SER A 160 -4.33 -8.46 47.43
CA SER A 160 -4.72 -8.84 46.06
C SER A 160 -5.13 -7.59 45.30
N SER A 161 -4.33 -7.19 44.30
CA SER A 161 -4.72 -6.16 43.36
C SER A 161 -5.76 -6.72 42.38
N THR A 162 -7.01 -6.30 42.56
CA THR A 162 -8.07 -6.38 41.55
C THR A 162 -7.51 -5.82 40.22
N PRO A 163 -7.71 -6.49 39.07
CA PRO A 163 -7.27 -5.93 37.80
C PRO A 163 -8.01 -4.61 37.56
N THR A 164 -7.26 -3.51 37.60
CA THR A 164 -7.73 -2.20 37.17
C THR A 164 -8.12 -2.34 35.69
N ALA A 165 -9.40 -2.13 35.40
CA ALA A 165 -9.91 -2.07 34.05
C ALA A 165 -9.03 -1.14 33.21
N SER A 166 -8.52 -1.64 32.10
CA SER A 166 -7.86 -0.84 31.07
C SER A 166 -8.76 0.37 30.76
N PRO A 167 -8.23 1.59 30.64
CA PRO A 167 -9.07 2.73 30.30
C PRO A 167 -9.72 2.44 28.95
N THR A 168 -11.02 2.22 28.98
CA THR A 168 -11.87 2.27 27.79
C THR A 168 -11.65 3.66 27.21
N VAL A 169 -10.94 3.74 26.07
CA VAL A 169 -10.81 5.00 25.34
C VAL A 169 -12.20 5.27 24.78
N THR A 170 -13.06 5.89 25.59
CA THR A 170 -14.28 6.49 25.07
C THR A 170 -13.86 7.39 23.92
N PRO A 171 -14.38 7.21 22.69
CA PRO A 171 -14.08 8.11 21.61
C PRO A 171 -14.37 9.52 22.12
N THR A 172 -13.35 10.34 22.24
CA THR A 172 -13.50 11.76 22.55
C THR A 172 -14.58 12.28 21.62
N ALA A 173 -15.62 12.89 22.19
CA ALA A 173 -16.77 13.36 21.45
C ALA A 173 -16.35 13.92 20.10
N SER A 174 -17.05 13.48 19.03
CA SER A 174 -16.81 13.96 17.67
C SER A 174 -16.35 15.41 17.71
N PRO A 175 -15.19 15.77 17.15
CA PRO A 175 -14.73 17.14 17.20
C PRO A 175 -15.90 17.99 16.72
N LYS A 176 -16.25 19.04 17.48
CA LYS A 176 -17.22 20.02 17.04
C LYS A 176 -16.72 20.53 15.70
N THR A 177 -17.30 20.05 14.61
CA THR A 177 -17.02 20.53 13.28
C THR A 177 -17.37 21.99 13.26
N THR A 178 -16.38 22.85 13.27
CA THR A 178 -16.58 24.24 12.90
C THR A 178 -17.08 24.21 11.47
N PRO A 179 -18.23 24.80 11.14
CA PRO A 179 -18.71 24.78 9.77
C PRO A 179 -17.63 25.35 8.85
N TYR A 180 -17.26 24.58 7.83
CA TYR A 180 -16.35 25.05 6.80
C TYR A 180 -17.05 26.18 6.01
N ASN A 181 -16.52 27.39 6.11
CA ASN A 181 -17.01 28.57 5.39
C ASN A 181 -16.17 28.90 4.14
N GLY A 182 -15.32 27.96 3.70
CA GLY A 182 -14.55 28.12 2.47
C GLY A 182 -15.37 27.87 1.19
N PRO A 183 -14.80 28.13 0.02
CA PRO A 183 -15.47 27.90 -1.25
C PRO A 183 -15.89 26.44 -1.39
N VAL A 184 -17.14 26.22 -1.78
CA VAL A 184 -17.69 24.87 -2.03
C VAL A 184 -16.92 24.23 -3.19
N ALA A 185 -16.38 23.04 -2.98
CA ALA A 185 -15.69 22.31 -4.02
C ALA A 185 -16.53 22.17 -5.28
N SER A 186 -15.89 22.35 -6.41
CA SER A 186 -16.54 22.28 -7.71
C SER A 186 -17.19 20.91 -7.94
N SER A 187 -18.24 20.87 -8.77
CA SER A 187 -18.97 19.68 -9.22
C SER A 187 -18.10 18.59 -9.89
N LYS A 188 -16.80 18.79 -10.00
CA LYS A 188 -15.84 17.90 -10.66
C LYS A 188 -15.71 16.54 -9.98
N ALA A 189 -15.82 16.44 -8.65
CA ALA A 189 -15.81 15.15 -7.95
C ALA A 189 -16.90 14.17 -8.45
N LYS A 190 -17.97 14.66 -9.07
CA LYS A 190 -19.04 13.82 -9.65
C LYS A 190 -18.63 13.09 -10.92
N SER A 191 -17.77 13.68 -11.75
CA SER A 191 -17.43 13.15 -13.08
C SER A 191 -16.44 11.96 -13.01
N PHE A 192 -15.67 11.81 -11.93
CA PHE A 192 -14.62 10.80 -11.84
C PHE A 192 -15.07 9.41 -11.40
N ILE A 193 -16.31 9.26 -10.92
CA ILE A 193 -16.81 7.96 -10.45
C ILE A 193 -16.96 6.97 -11.60
N ASP A 194 -17.34 7.45 -12.78
CA ASP A 194 -17.61 6.62 -13.96
C ASP A 194 -16.37 6.38 -14.84
N GLU A 195 -15.21 6.93 -14.49
CA GLU A 195 -13.99 6.71 -15.24
C GLU A 195 -13.43 5.31 -15.04
N SER A 196 -12.93 4.71 -16.14
CA SER A 196 -12.21 3.44 -16.11
C SER A 196 -11.05 3.44 -15.12
N PHE A 197 -10.84 2.31 -14.44
CA PHE A 197 -9.66 2.07 -13.59
C PHE A 197 -8.47 1.46 -14.37
N ASP A 198 -8.51 1.49 -15.69
CA ASP A 198 -7.42 0.98 -16.51
C ASP A 198 -6.15 1.80 -16.29
N VAL A 199 -5.03 1.09 -16.17
CA VAL A 199 -3.72 1.67 -15.89
C VAL A 199 -2.79 1.36 -17.06
N PRO A 200 -2.07 2.36 -17.62
CA PRO A 200 -1.04 2.13 -18.63
C PRO A 200 0.05 1.18 -18.15
N GLU A 201 0.68 0.42 -19.05
CA GLU A 201 1.75 -0.53 -18.64
C GLU A 201 2.98 0.17 -18.02
N ASP A 202 3.23 1.43 -18.36
CA ASP A 202 4.39 2.25 -18.00
C ASP A 202 4.10 3.34 -16.97
N TYR A 203 2.93 3.33 -16.37
CA TYR A 203 2.45 4.38 -15.44
C TYR A 203 3.39 4.69 -14.26
N ALA A 204 4.25 3.77 -13.89
CA ALA A 204 5.21 3.89 -12.78
C ALA A 204 6.65 3.63 -13.25
N GLU A 205 6.94 3.80 -14.55
CA GLU A 205 8.30 3.71 -15.08
C GLU A 205 8.93 5.12 -15.15
N GLU A 206 10.22 5.21 -14.90
CA GLU A 206 10.99 6.43 -15.08
C GLU A 206 11.07 6.77 -16.58
N LEU A 207 10.70 7.99 -16.97
CA LEU A 207 10.72 8.47 -18.33
C LEU A 207 12.04 9.21 -18.61
N ASP A 208 12.64 8.91 -19.74
CA ASP A 208 13.88 9.56 -20.16
C ASP A 208 13.68 11.09 -20.31
N GLY A 209 14.61 11.87 -19.76
CA GLY A 209 14.65 13.33 -19.90
C GLY A 209 13.58 14.10 -19.11
N TYR A 210 12.90 13.45 -18.14
CA TYR A 210 12.01 14.12 -17.19
C TYR A 210 12.64 14.13 -15.79
N THR A 211 12.59 15.29 -15.12
CA THR A 211 13.09 15.43 -13.75
C THR A 211 11.97 15.11 -12.75
N TYR A 212 12.24 14.20 -11.87
CA TYR A 212 11.28 13.76 -10.85
C TYR A 212 11.56 14.37 -9.49
N ALA A 213 10.51 14.44 -8.67
CA ALA A 213 10.61 14.76 -7.26
C ALA A 213 11.54 13.79 -6.51
N GLU A 214 12.50 14.32 -5.76
CA GLU A 214 13.35 13.50 -4.91
C GLU A 214 12.83 13.44 -3.47
N PRO A 215 12.80 12.23 -2.85
CA PRO A 215 12.36 12.09 -1.48
C PRO A 215 13.34 12.71 -0.48
N LYS A 216 12.88 13.68 0.31
CA LYS A 216 13.64 14.30 1.40
C LYS A 216 13.05 13.92 2.74
N THR A 217 13.87 13.47 3.68
CA THR A 217 13.44 13.27 5.06
C THR A 217 13.43 14.59 5.81
N ILE A 218 12.30 14.91 6.43
CA ILE A 218 12.12 16.05 7.32
C ILE A 218 11.95 15.57 8.76
N THR A 219 12.26 16.45 9.71
CA THR A 219 11.99 16.28 11.12
C THR A 219 11.10 17.42 11.59
N TYR A 220 10.07 17.09 12.37
CA TYR A 220 9.14 18.05 12.95
C TYR A 220 8.84 17.66 14.40
N TYR A 221 8.54 18.63 15.24
CA TYR A 221 8.15 18.38 16.63
C TYR A 221 6.68 17.97 16.70
N SER A 222 6.41 16.82 17.29
CA SER A 222 5.06 16.32 17.56
C SER A 222 4.60 16.76 18.94
N LYS A 223 3.48 17.48 19.00
CA LYS A 223 2.82 17.82 20.26
C LYS A 223 2.17 16.61 20.93
N VAL A 224 1.81 15.58 20.16
CA VAL A 224 1.21 14.34 20.68
C VAL A 224 2.28 13.43 21.30
N SER A 225 3.42 13.30 20.63
CA SER A 225 4.53 12.47 21.10
C SER A 225 5.48 13.21 22.05
N GLU A 226 5.37 14.53 22.14
CA GLU A 226 6.32 15.41 22.83
C GLU A 226 7.78 15.14 22.41
N ALA A 227 7.98 14.84 21.15
CA ALA A 227 9.26 14.42 20.59
C ALA A 227 9.34 14.72 19.09
N ASP A 228 10.56 14.72 18.57
CA ASP A 228 10.83 14.84 17.16
C ASP A 228 10.36 13.58 16.40
N ARG A 229 9.60 13.79 15.33
CA ARG A 229 9.13 12.75 14.44
C ARG A 229 9.55 13.03 13.01
N ARG A 230 9.52 12.01 12.16
CA ARG A 230 9.98 12.10 10.78
C ARG A 230 8.86 11.89 9.79
N ALA A 231 8.99 12.56 8.66
CA ALA A 231 8.24 12.27 7.43
C ALA A 231 9.18 12.34 6.23
N VAL A 232 8.79 11.68 5.15
CA VAL A 232 9.44 11.86 3.83
C VAL A 232 8.55 12.77 3.01
N VAL A 233 9.13 13.78 2.39
CA VAL A 233 8.45 14.77 1.56
C VAL A 233 8.99 14.68 0.14
N TYR A 234 8.10 14.65 -0.83
CA TYR A 234 8.38 14.81 -2.25
C TYR A 234 7.87 16.19 -2.67
N LEU A 235 8.77 17.08 -3.03
CA LEU A 235 8.44 18.37 -3.62
C LEU A 235 8.47 18.24 -5.14
N PRO A 236 7.66 18.98 -5.91
CA PRO A 236 7.87 19.09 -7.36
C PRO A 236 9.33 19.36 -7.69
N ALA A 237 9.81 18.83 -8.81
CA ALA A 237 11.23 18.99 -9.20
C ALA A 237 11.65 20.47 -9.28
N ASP A 238 10.75 21.29 -9.82
CA ASP A 238 10.93 22.73 -9.95
C ASP A 238 10.12 23.50 -8.88
N TYR A 239 10.16 23.01 -7.62
CA TYR A 239 9.42 23.64 -6.52
C TYR A 239 9.82 25.11 -6.34
N ASP A 240 8.83 25.99 -6.44
CA ASP A 240 8.96 27.42 -6.20
C ASP A 240 8.13 27.83 -4.96
N ALA A 241 8.77 28.40 -3.96
CA ALA A 241 8.13 28.87 -2.73
C ALA A 241 7.10 30.00 -2.95
N ASN A 242 7.12 30.68 -4.11
CA ASN A 242 6.14 31.69 -4.50
C ASN A 242 4.88 31.10 -5.16
N LYS A 243 4.91 29.82 -5.54
CA LYS A 243 3.77 29.10 -6.12
C LYS A 243 3.14 28.23 -5.05
N LYS A 244 1.81 28.18 -4.99
CA LYS A 244 1.07 27.30 -4.08
C LYS A 244 0.79 25.95 -4.72
N TYR A 245 0.88 24.86 -3.92
CA TYR A 245 0.71 23.48 -4.36
C TYR A 245 -0.34 22.75 -3.54
N PRO A 246 -1.16 21.89 -4.14
CA PRO A 246 -1.97 20.94 -3.39
C PRO A 246 -1.08 19.90 -2.70
N ILE A 247 -1.60 19.24 -1.66
CA ILE A 247 -0.84 18.31 -0.84
C ILE A 247 -1.57 16.97 -0.64
N MET A 248 -0.80 15.88 -0.74
CA MET A 248 -1.27 14.52 -0.47
C MET A 248 -0.47 13.89 0.70
N TYR A 249 -1.18 13.47 1.74
CA TYR A 249 -0.63 12.66 2.83
C TYR A 249 -0.76 11.18 2.47
N LEU A 250 0.38 10.44 2.43
CA LEU A 250 0.43 9.07 1.92
C LEU A 250 0.95 8.13 3.01
N LEU A 251 0.05 7.29 3.55
CA LEU A 251 0.25 6.54 4.78
C LEU A 251 0.75 5.11 4.53
N HIS A 252 1.70 4.65 5.34
CA HIS A 252 2.36 3.35 5.24
C HIS A 252 1.55 2.19 5.85
N GLY A 253 1.97 0.92 5.65
CA GLY A 253 1.36 -0.27 6.24
C GLY A 253 1.79 -0.55 7.68
N ILE A 254 1.27 -1.66 8.26
CA ILE A 254 1.44 -1.98 9.69
C ILE A 254 2.89 -2.14 10.16
N GLY A 255 3.78 -2.64 9.33
CA GLY A 255 5.20 -2.85 9.64
C GLY A 255 6.11 -1.81 9.01
N GLY A 256 5.54 -0.81 8.34
CA GLY A 256 6.25 0.20 7.60
C GLY A 256 6.72 1.39 8.44
N SER A 257 7.18 2.40 7.74
CA SER A 257 7.62 3.68 8.28
C SER A 257 7.43 4.76 7.21
N GLU A 258 7.83 5.99 7.52
CA GLU A 258 7.87 7.10 6.55
C GLU A 258 8.60 6.76 5.23
N ASN A 259 9.43 5.72 5.22
CA ASN A 259 10.21 5.33 4.05
C ASN A 259 9.53 4.28 3.14
N GLU A 260 8.40 3.69 3.55
CA GLU A 260 7.80 2.56 2.84
C GLU A 260 7.37 2.93 1.41
N TRP A 261 6.77 4.10 1.24
CA TRP A 261 6.31 4.56 -0.06
C TRP A 261 7.41 4.84 -1.10
N LYS A 262 8.69 4.92 -0.70
CA LYS A 262 9.82 4.92 -1.65
C LYS A 262 9.81 3.68 -2.56
N SER A 263 9.28 2.56 -2.09
CA SER A 263 9.06 1.36 -2.92
C SER A 263 7.79 1.46 -3.76
N GLY A 264 6.89 2.38 -3.45
CA GLY A 264 5.65 2.67 -4.18
C GLY A 264 5.86 3.52 -5.42
N LEU A 265 7.00 4.20 -5.53
CA LEU A 265 7.36 5.06 -6.66
C LEU A 265 6.37 6.22 -6.88
N PRO A 266 5.95 6.94 -5.82
CA PRO A 266 4.98 8.02 -5.97
C PRO A 266 5.50 9.13 -6.89
N GLU A 267 6.81 9.39 -6.88
CA GLU A 267 7.46 10.35 -7.76
C GLU A 267 7.25 10.02 -9.24
N TYR A 268 7.39 8.77 -9.64
CA TYR A 268 7.20 8.37 -11.04
C TYR A 268 5.72 8.38 -11.42
N ILE A 269 4.84 7.88 -10.55
CA ILE A 269 3.40 7.84 -10.81
C ILE A 269 2.84 9.24 -10.98
N THR A 270 3.11 10.14 -10.04
CA THR A 270 2.57 11.52 -10.11
C THR A 270 3.32 12.37 -11.14
N GLY A 271 4.64 12.18 -11.30
CA GLY A 271 5.42 12.86 -12.31
C GLY A 271 4.96 12.53 -13.74
N ASN A 272 4.66 11.25 -14.03
CA ASN A 272 4.15 10.83 -15.33
C ASN A 272 2.77 11.42 -15.62
N LEU A 273 1.87 11.39 -14.63
CA LEU A 273 0.55 12.00 -14.73
C LEU A 273 0.64 13.54 -14.93
N ASN A 274 1.56 14.19 -14.24
CA ASN A 274 1.80 15.62 -14.40
C ASN A 274 2.38 15.93 -15.79
N LYS A 275 3.38 15.19 -16.25
CA LYS A 275 3.94 15.33 -17.62
C LYS A 275 2.87 15.18 -18.70
N GLU A 276 1.90 14.31 -18.48
CA GLU A 276 0.77 14.13 -19.39
C GLU A 276 -0.31 15.23 -19.24
N GLY A 277 -0.14 16.20 -18.34
CA GLY A 277 -1.12 17.27 -18.07
C GLY A 277 -2.40 16.78 -17.39
N LYS A 278 -2.39 15.59 -16.81
CA LYS A 278 -3.57 14.98 -16.17
C LYS A 278 -3.78 15.44 -14.73
N ILE A 279 -2.71 15.87 -14.06
CA ILE A 279 -2.76 16.37 -12.68
C ILE A 279 -1.85 17.59 -12.52
N PRO A 280 -2.14 18.50 -11.58
CA PRO A 280 -1.20 19.53 -11.19
C PRO A 280 0.03 18.95 -10.50
N GLU A 281 1.11 19.72 -10.44
CA GLU A 281 2.20 19.44 -9.50
C GLU A 281 1.67 19.48 -8.06
N MET A 282 2.14 18.57 -7.23
CA MET A 282 1.70 18.46 -5.83
C MET A 282 2.84 18.13 -4.88
N ILE A 283 2.65 18.46 -3.62
CA ILE A 283 3.51 18.00 -2.52
C ILE A 283 2.98 16.66 -2.01
N ILE A 284 3.85 15.65 -1.83
CA ILE A 284 3.49 14.38 -1.20
C ILE A 284 4.24 14.26 0.12
N VAL A 285 3.52 13.90 1.18
CA VAL A 285 4.07 13.73 2.53
C VAL A 285 3.77 12.32 3.01
N CYS A 286 4.83 11.57 3.35
CA CYS A 286 4.75 10.23 3.90
C CYS A 286 5.19 10.26 5.38
N PRO A 287 4.29 10.46 6.34
CA PRO A 287 4.64 10.47 7.76
C PRO A 287 4.82 9.06 8.30
N ASN A 288 5.56 8.92 9.39
CA ASN A 288 5.46 7.75 10.24
C ASN A 288 4.16 7.84 11.05
N GLN A 289 3.22 6.91 10.84
CA GLN A 289 1.91 6.97 11.49
C GLN A 289 1.83 6.26 12.85
N LEU A 290 2.93 5.68 13.35
CA LEU A 290 2.98 5.13 14.71
C LEU A 290 3.25 6.25 15.71
N VAL A 291 2.18 6.82 16.28
CA VAL A 291 2.23 7.97 17.20
C VAL A 291 2.27 7.47 18.63
N GLN A 292 3.47 7.43 19.22
CA GLN A 292 3.68 7.10 20.63
C GLN A 292 3.53 8.36 21.50
N VAL A 293 2.97 8.18 22.68
CA VAL A 293 2.97 9.24 23.72
C VAL A 293 4.16 9.04 24.66
N PRO A 294 4.55 10.07 25.46
CA PRO A 294 5.65 9.95 26.41
C PRO A 294 5.51 8.76 27.34
N GLY A 295 6.58 7.99 27.48
CA GLY A 295 6.63 6.81 28.36
C GLY A 295 5.95 5.54 27.79
N GLU A 296 5.25 5.62 26.66
CA GLU A 296 4.62 4.46 26.04
C GLU A 296 5.66 3.53 25.41
N LYS A 297 5.53 2.23 25.68
CA LYS A 297 6.42 1.22 25.08
C LYS A 297 5.85 0.74 23.76
N MET A 298 6.70 0.64 22.75
CA MET A 298 6.32 0.04 21.46
C MET A 298 6.08 -1.47 21.64
N PRO A 299 4.87 -1.99 21.39
CA PRO A 299 4.64 -3.42 21.41
C PRO A 299 5.50 -4.13 20.35
N SER A 300 6.08 -5.28 20.71
CA SER A 300 6.89 -6.08 19.78
C SER A 300 6.06 -6.80 18.72
N ASN A 301 4.84 -7.18 19.07
CA ASN A 301 3.89 -7.79 18.13
C ASN A 301 3.21 -6.72 17.28
N TYR A 302 3.27 -6.87 15.95
CA TYR A 302 2.61 -5.94 15.01
C TYR A 302 1.09 -5.92 15.12
N LEU A 303 0.47 -7.02 15.57
CA LEU A 303 -0.98 -7.15 15.75
C LEU A 303 -1.43 -6.84 17.18
N ASP A 304 -0.56 -6.28 18.00
CA ASP A 304 -0.91 -5.87 19.36
C ASP A 304 -1.91 -4.72 19.34
N PRO A 305 -3.00 -4.77 20.12
CA PRO A 305 -4.00 -3.70 20.21
C PRO A 305 -3.39 -2.33 20.53
N GLY A 306 -2.34 -2.28 21.35
CA GLY A 306 -1.63 -1.05 21.67
C GLY A 306 -1.05 -0.35 20.43
N ARG A 307 -0.63 -1.10 19.41
CA ARG A 307 -0.19 -0.51 18.14
C ARG A 307 -1.34 0.13 17.38
N PHE A 308 -2.53 -0.45 17.41
CA PHE A 308 -3.70 0.15 16.75
C PHE A 308 -4.06 1.51 17.39
N VAL A 309 -3.92 1.63 18.70
CA VAL A 309 -4.08 2.92 19.41
C VAL A 309 -3.09 3.96 18.88
N MET A 310 -1.83 3.58 18.65
CA MET A 310 -0.81 4.49 18.07
C MET A 310 -1.22 4.98 16.68
N PHE A 311 -1.75 4.10 15.81
CA PHE A 311 -2.27 4.48 14.50
C PHE A 311 -3.48 5.43 14.61
N ASN A 312 -4.36 5.20 15.59
CA ASN A 312 -5.56 6.03 15.78
C ASN A 312 -5.23 7.47 16.18
N ARG A 313 -4.10 7.71 16.88
CA ARG A 313 -3.63 9.06 17.23
C ARG A 313 -3.17 9.88 16.03
N MET A 314 -3.16 9.31 14.83
CA MET A 314 -2.77 10.04 13.63
C MET A 314 -3.69 11.21 13.30
N VAL A 315 -4.95 11.19 13.74
CA VAL A 315 -5.88 12.33 13.63
C VAL A 315 -5.33 13.54 14.40
N ASP A 316 -4.95 13.31 15.67
CA ASP A 316 -4.42 14.37 16.52
C ASP A 316 -3.03 14.83 16.04
N GLU A 317 -2.20 13.89 15.61
CA GLU A 317 -0.88 14.17 15.05
C GLU A 317 -0.94 15.07 13.82
N LEU A 318 -1.84 14.75 12.89
CA LEU A 318 -2.08 15.58 11.71
C LEU A 318 -2.53 16.97 12.09
N ARG A 319 -3.60 17.09 12.92
CA ARG A 319 -4.19 18.39 13.27
C ARG A 319 -3.27 19.29 14.04
N THR A 320 -2.52 18.73 15.01
CA THR A 320 -1.81 19.55 15.99
C THR A 320 -0.35 19.76 15.68
N SER A 321 0.23 18.91 14.83
CA SER A 321 1.68 18.88 14.65
C SER A 321 2.09 18.89 13.17
N LEU A 322 1.77 17.87 12.39
CA LEU A 322 2.31 17.74 11.04
C LEU A 322 1.72 18.73 10.05
N ILE A 323 0.39 18.92 10.03
CA ILE A 323 -0.26 19.88 9.12
C ILE A 323 0.22 21.29 9.38
N PRO A 324 0.19 21.81 10.62
CA PRO A 324 0.73 23.15 10.92
C PRO A 324 2.21 23.32 10.53
N TYR A 325 3.02 22.27 10.72
CA TYR A 325 4.41 22.31 10.29
C TYR A 325 4.55 22.41 8.77
N MET A 326 3.76 21.61 8.03
CA MET A 326 3.80 21.63 6.56
C MET A 326 3.35 22.98 6.00
N GLU A 327 2.28 23.56 6.54
CA GLU A 327 1.75 24.86 6.14
C GLU A 327 2.71 26.01 6.46
N GLU A 328 3.48 25.91 7.56
CA GLU A 328 4.52 26.88 7.90
C GLU A 328 5.75 26.81 6.97
N LYS A 329 6.16 25.58 6.59
CA LYS A 329 7.44 25.36 5.90
C LYS A 329 7.33 25.32 4.38
N TYR A 330 6.15 25.06 3.85
CA TYR A 330 5.94 24.86 2.41
C TYR A 330 4.76 25.67 1.90
N SER A 331 4.82 26.05 0.62
CA SER A 331 3.76 26.82 -0.05
C SER A 331 2.58 25.92 -0.44
N ILE A 332 1.68 25.68 0.51
CA ILE A 332 0.53 24.80 0.35
C ILE A 332 -0.71 25.64 -0.01
N MET A 333 -1.54 25.15 -0.95
CA MET A 333 -2.85 25.71 -1.23
C MET A 333 -3.79 25.48 -0.05
N GLU A 334 -4.53 26.52 0.30
CA GLU A 334 -5.55 26.47 1.35
C GLU A 334 -6.83 25.78 0.84
N GLY A 335 -7.64 25.31 1.79
CA GLY A 335 -8.93 24.70 1.52
C GLY A 335 -8.87 23.20 1.25
N ARG A 336 -9.89 22.51 1.72
CA ARG A 336 -10.00 21.05 1.69
C ARG A 336 -9.87 20.43 0.29
N ASP A 337 -10.20 21.17 -0.75
CA ASP A 337 -10.14 20.74 -2.15
C ASP A 337 -8.70 20.63 -2.69
N ASN A 338 -7.74 21.11 -1.90
CA ASN A 338 -6.32 21.00 -2.19
C ASN A 338 -5.60 20.00 -1.29
N HIS A 339 -6.36 19.24 -0.48
CA HIS A 339 -5.80 18.32 0.51
C HIS A 339 -6.35 16.90 0.32
N ALA A 340 -5.44 15.95 0.16
CA ALA A 340 -5.74 14.52 0.01
C ALA A 340 -5.05 13.69 1.09
N ILE A 341 -5.69 12.59 1.47
CA ILE A 341 -5.11 11.55 2.32
C ILE A 341 -5.34 10.18 1.70
N ALA A 342 -4.30 9.38 1.58
CA ALA A 342 -4.40 8.02 1.07
C ALA A 342 -3.39 7.09 1.76
N GLY A 343 -3.56 5.79 1.59
CA GLY A 343 -2.60 4.85 2.14
C GLY A 343 -2.87 3.40 1.78
N LEU A 344 -1.87 2.56 2.04
CA LEU A 344 -1.91 1.12 1.81
C LEU A 344 -2.16 0.36 3.11
N SER A 345 -2.92 -0.75 3.07
CA SER A 345 -3.09 -1.65 4.20
C SER A 345 -3.54 -0.91 5.49
N MET A 346 -2.74 -0.93 6.54
CA MET A 346 -2.99 -0.15 7.77
C MET A 346 -3.07 1.35 7.47
N GLY A 347 -2.28 1.88 6.54
CA GLY A 347 -2.39 3.25 6.06
C GLY A 347 -3.73 3.53 5.40
N GLY A 348 -4.29 2.59 4.64
CA GLY A 348 -5.64 2.68 4.08
C GLY A 348 -6.73 2.74 5.16
N ARG A 349 -6.61 1.91 6.22
CA ARG A 349 -7.48 1.99 7.41
C ARG A 349 -7.38 3.36 8.08
N THR A 350 -6.15 3.84 8.28
CA THR A 350 -5.90 5.13 8.92
C THR A 350 -6.38 6.30 8.03
N SER A 351 -6.25 6.19 6.71
CA SER A 351 -6.76 7.20 5.77
C SER A 351 -8.27 7.34 5.83
N LEU A 352 -9.01 6.23 5.91
CA LEU A 352 -10.45 6.27 6.12
C LEU A 352 -10.80 6.93 7.47
N TYR A 353 -10.06 6.58 8.52
CA TYR A 353 -10.28 7.15 9.84
C TYR A 353 -10.03 8.67 9.86
N CYS A 354 -8.83 9.09 9.46
CA CYS A 354 -8.46 10.50 9.43
C CYS A 354 -9.36 11.30 8.48
N GLY A 355 -9.63 10.76 7.28
CA GLY A 355 -10.43 11.44 6.28
C GLY A 355 -11.87 11.71 6.76
N PHE A 356 -12.49 10.74 7.44
CA PHE A 356 -13.86 10.89 7.98
C PHE A 356 -13.93 11.83 9.20
N TYR A 357 -12.86 11.89 10.01
CA TYR A 357 -12.80 12.81 11.16
C TYR A 357 -12.29 14.22 10.81
N MET A 358 -11.73 14.41 9.60
CA MET A 358 -11.12 15.66 9.15
C MET A 358 -11.69 16.10 7.79
N LEU A 359 -13.01 15.96 7.61
CA LEU A 359 -13.71 16.42 6.40
C LEU A 359 -13.60 17.94 6.20
N ASP A 360 -13.36 18.69 7.25
CA ASP A 360 -13.01 20.10 7.22
C ASP A 360 -11.65 20.37 6.56
N TYR A 361 -10.80 19.35 6.45
CA TYR A 361 -9.46 19.46 5.88
C TYR A 361 -9.24 18.63 4.60
N PHE A 362 -9.86 17.46 4.46
CA PHE A 362 -9.68 16.56 3.32
C PHE A 362 -10.93 16.44 2.46
N SER A 363 -10.78 16.70 1.13
CA SER A 363 -11.79 16.36 0.13
C SER A 363 -11.53 15.02 -0.55
N TYR A 364 -10.33 14.45 -0.42
CA TYR A 364 -9.94 13.26 -1.16
C TYR A 364 -9.40 12.21 -0.19
N ILE A 365 -10.02 11.03 -0.19
CA ILE A 365 -9.71 9.93 0.73
C ILE A 365 -9.47 8.66 -0.08
N GLY A 366 -8.26 8.11 -0.05
CA GLY A 366 -7.87 6.89 -0.74
C GLY A 366 -7.48 5.75 0.22
N ALA A 367 -8.00 4.55 -0.02
CA ALA A 367 -7.70 3.38 0.80
C ALA A 367 -7.39 2.18 -0.09
N PHE A 368 -6.10 1.80 -0.15
CA PHE A 368 -5.61 0.73 -1.01
C PHE A 368 -5.46 -0.53 -0.18
N GLU A 369 -6.35 -1.50 -0.40
CA GLU A 369 -6.43 -2.75 0.39
C GLU A 369 -6.43 -2.46 1.90
N PRO A 370 -7.37 -1.62 2.39
CA PRO A 370 -7.40 -1.20 3.79
C PRO A 370 -7.49 -2.38 4.76
N ALA A 371 -6.66 -2.31 5.82
CA ALA A 371 -6.64 -3.30 6.88
C ALA A 371 -7.96 -3.38 7.64
N PRO A 372 -8.25 -4.51 8.34
CA PRO A 372 -9.42 -4.63 9.22
C PRO A 372 -9.40 -3.62 10.36
N GLY A 373 -10.55 -3.38 10.96
CA GLY A 373 -10.74 -2.52 12.13
C GLY A 373 -11.25 -1.11 11.81
N VAL A 374 -11.65 -0.82 10.57
CA VAL A 374 -12.52 0.34 10.28
C VAL A 374 -13.92 0.05 10.82
N LEU A 375 -14.47 -1.08 10.45
CA LEU A 375 -15.69 -1.66 11.05
C LEU A 375 -15.31 -2.75 12.07
N PRO A 376 -16.24 -3.21 12.93
CA PRO A 376 -15.99 -4.28 13.87
C PRO A 376 -15.38 -5.51 13.19
N TYR A 377 -14.30 -6.02 13.78
CA TYR A 377 -13.57 -7.14 13.23
C TYR A 377 -13.12 -8.10 14.33
N SER A 378 -13.51 -9.38 14.21
CA SER A 378 -13.26 -10.37 15.26
C SER A 378 -13.93 -9.95 16.59
N ALA A 379 -13.17 -9.76 17.65
CA ALA A 379 -13.63 -9.26 18.95
C ALA A 379 -13.43 -7.75 19.14
N GLU A 380 -12.87 -7.06 18.13
CA GLU A 380 -12.57 -5.63 18.19
C GLU A 380 -13.77 -4.80 17.70
N GLU A 381 -14.04 -3.69 18.39
CA GLU A 381 -15.21 -2.83 18.11
C GLU A 381 -15.11 -2.06 16.79
N GLY A 382 -13.90 -1.89 16.22
CA GLY A 382 -13.66 -1.06 15.06
C GLY A 382 -13.65 0.44 15.37
N LEU A 383 -13.32 1.24 14.37
CA LEU A 383 -13.33 2.72 14.47
C LEU A 383 -14.73 3.30 14.28
N PHE A 384 -15.56 2.61 13.54
CA PHE A 384 -16.95 2.93 13.25
C PHE A 384 -17.81 1.68 13.38
N THR A 385 -19.08 1.86 13.72
CA THR A 385 -20.10 0.84 13.43
C THR A 385 -20.55 0.96 11.96
N GLU A 386 -21.26 -0.04 11.44
CA GLU A 386 -21.83 0.07 10.10
C GLU A 386 -22.69 1.34 9.93
N ASP A 387 -23.50 1.70 10.93
CA ASP A 387 -24.41 2.85 10.84
C ASP A 387 -23.69 4.20 11.02
N THR A 388 -22.52 4.22 11.66
CA THR A 388 -21.72 5.45 11.85
C THR A 388 -20.67 5.65 10.78
N PHE A 389 -20.39 4.63 9.94
CA PHE A 389 -19.45 4.73 8.83
C PHE A 389 -20.07 5.49 7.65
N LYS A 390 -20.24 6.78 7.86
CA LYS A 390 -20.84 7.72 6.90
C LYS A 390 -20.25 9.12 7.07
N ILE A 391 -20.41 9.96 6.06
CA ILE A 391 -20.04 11.37 6.11
C ILE A 391 -21.31 12.22 6.14
N PRO A 392 -21.30 13.41 6.76
CA PRO A 392 -22.40 14.36 6.75
C PRO A 392 -22.84 14.71 5.32
N LYS A 393 -24.13 14.99 5.16
CA LYS A 393 -24.73 15.24 3.82
C LYS A 393 -24.06 16.38 3.07
N GLU A 394 -23.68 17.43 3.77
CA GLU A 394 -23.01 18.61 3.23
C GLU A 394 -21.64 18.33 2.60
N TYR A 395 -20.99 17.22 2.99
CA TYR A 395 -19.70 16.80 2.43
C TYR A 395 -19.82 15.77 1.30
N GLN A 396 -20.99 15.13 1.12
CA GLN A 396 -21.10 13.98 0.20
C GLN A 396 -20.83 14.33 -1.26
N ASP A 397 -21.27 15.51 -1.69
CA ASP A 397 -21.07 15.95 -3.07
C ASP A 397 -19.66 16.51 -3.35
N THR A 398 -18.91 16.78 -2.31
CA THR A 398 -17.59 17.43 -2.37
C THR A 398 -16.46 16.58 -1.82
N THR A 399 -16.73 15.31 -1.47
CA THR A 399 -15.72 14.36 -1.01
C THR A 399 -15.61 13.19 -1.97
N LEU A 400 -14.40 12.91 -2.43
CA LEU A 400 -14.07 11.74 -3.23
C LEU A 400 -13.48 10.68 -2.30
N ILE A 401 -14.14 9.53 -2.22
CA ILE A 401 -13.67 8.37 -1.46
C ILE A 401 -13.38 7.25 -2.45
N MET A 402 -12.19 6.66 -2.40
CA MET A 402 -11.81 5.51 -3.21
C MET A 402 -11.33 4.37 -2.32
N ILE A 403 -11.95 3.21 -2.45
CA ILE A 403 -11.54 1.97 -1.80
C ILE A 403 -11.12 0.97 -2.87
N GLN A 404 -9.99 0.31 -2.68
CA GLN A 404 -9.51 -0.73 -3.56
C GLN A 404 -9.37 -2.05 -2.84
N GLN A 405 -9.67 -3.14 -3.55
CA GLN A 405 -9.46 -4.52 -3.09
C GLN A 405 -8.66 -5.31 -4.11
N GLY A 406 -7.76 -6.15 -3.62
CA GLY A 406 -7.08 -7.16 -4.43
C GLY A 406 -7.87 -8.46 -4.48
N ASP A 407 -8.15 -9.00 -5.68
CA ASP A 407 -8.88 -10.27 -5.85
C ASP A 407 -8.14 -11.49 -5.25
N ASN A 408 -6.82 -11.37 -5.07
CA ASN A 408 -5.96 -12.40 -4.51
C ASN A 408 -5.35 -11.99 -3.15
N ASP A 409 -5.90 -10.96 -2.51
CA ASP A 409 -5.45 -10.50 -1.21
C ASP A 409 -6.05 -11.36 -0.09
N ASN A 410 -5.20 -12.22 0.50
CA ASN A 410 -5.56 -13.04 1.65
C ASN A 410 -5.16 -12.40 2.99
N THR A 411 -4.52 -11.23 2.96
CA THR A 411 -4.06 -10.53 4.18
C THR A 411 -5.17 -9.74 4.81
N VAL A 412 -5.83 -8.88 4.04
CA VAL A 412 -7.00 -8.11 4.50
C VAL A 412 -8.31 -8.77 4.11
N SER A 413 -8.26 -9.82 3.26
CA SER A 413 -9.40 -10.62 2.85
C SER A 413 -10.54 -9.73 2.28
N ASP A 414 -11.77 -9.93 2.74
CA ASP A 414 -12.95 -9.22 2.24
C ASP A 414 -13.27 -7.90 3.00
N ASN A 415 -12.35 -7.42 3.85
CA ASN A 415 -12.60 -6.19 4.62
C ASN A 415 -12.86 -4.95 3.75
N PRO A 416 -12.11 -4.69 2.65
CA PRO A 416 -12.43 -3.59 1.76
C PRO A 416 -13.85 -3.69 1.16
N THR A 417 -14.30 -4.90 0.79
CA THR A 417 -15.68 -5.15 0.33
C THR A 417 -16.72 -4.87 1.42
N LYS A 418 -16.42 -5.17 2.69
CA LYS A 418 -17.32 -4.84 3.82
C LYS A 418 -17.46 -3.33 3.99
N TYR A 419 -16.36 -2.59 3.86
CA TYR A 419 -16.38 -1.12 3.92
C TYR A 419 -17.19 -0.52 2.78
N HIS A 420 -16.98 -1.01 1.56
CA HIS A 420 -17.78 -0.64 0.40
C HIS A 420 -19.28 -0.85 0.66
N LYS A 421 -19.70 -2.04 1.08
CA LYS A 421 -21.11 -2.35 1.37
C LYS A 421 -21.72 -1.47 2.46
N ALA A 422 -20.94 -1.15 3.50
CA ALA A 422 -21.41 -0.27 4.56
C ALA A 422 -21.62 1.16 4.07
N LEU A 423 -20.73 1.66 3.22
CA LEU A 423 -20.89 2.97 2.58
C LEU A 423 -22.08 3.00 1.63
N GLU A 424 -22.30 1.94 0.82
CA GLU A 424 -23.50 1.79 -0.02
C GLU A 424 -24.77 1.82 0.82
N LYS A 425 -24.84 1.02 1.90
CA LYS A 425 -25.98 0.97 2.86
C LYS A 425 -26.29 2.37 3.41
N ASN A 426 -25.25 3.14 3.72
CA ASN A 426 -25.37 4.48 4.29
C ASN A 426 -25.58 5.60 3.24
N GLY A 427 -25.72 5.25 1.96
CA GLY A 427 -25.90 6.20 0.88
C GLY A 427 -24.69 7.14 0.65
N VAL A 428 -23.51 6.72 1.08
CA VAL A 428 -22.26 7.48 0.86
C VAL A 428 -21.72 7.17 -0.53
N ARG A 429 -21.59 8.18 -1.36
CA ARG A 429 -20.99 8.04 -2.68
C ARG A 429 -19.50 7.79 -2.57
N HIS A 430 -19.02 6.75 -3.22
CA HIS A 430 -17.61 6.37 -3.23
C HIS A 430 -17.28 5.50 -4.46
N MET A 431 -16.01 5.32 -4.74
CA MET A 431 -15.52 4.42 -5.78
C MET A 431 -14.99 3.14 -5.14
N PHE A 432 -15.28 2.01 -5.78
CA PHE A 432 -14.75 0.71 -5.39
C PHE A 432 -14.09 0.03 -6.58
N ASN A 433 -12.81 -0.29 -6.44
CA ASN A 433 -12.01 -0.89 -7.51
C ASN A 433 -11.45 -2.24 -7.08
N ASN A 434 -11.64 -3.26 -7.92
CA ASN A 434 -11.01 -4.56 -7.76
C ASN A 434 -9.81 -4.70 -8.69
N VAL A 435 -8.66 -5.11 -8.15
CA VAL A 435 -7.44 -5.38 -8.91
C VAL A 435 -7.02 -6.85 -8.83
N PRO A 436 -6.44 -7.44 -9.87
CA PRO A 436 -6.14 -8.87 -9.92
C PRO A 436 -4.85 -9.24 -9.17
N TYR A 437 -4.56 -8.56 -8.06
CA TYR A 437 -3.34 -8.74 -7.28
C TYR A 437 -3.61 -9.27 -5.88
N GLY A 438 -2.54 -9.61 -5.15
CA GLY A 438 -2.56 -9.85 -3.72
C GLY A 438 -2.12 -8.60 -2.98
N HIS A 439 -1.88 -8.71 -1.69
CA HIS A 439 -1.43 -7.62 -0.81
C HIS A 439 0.01 -7.21 -1.14
N ASP A 440 0.20 -6.48 -2.23
CA ASP A 440 1.53 -6.20 -2.79
C ASP A 440 1.61 -4.85 -3.54
N TRP A 441 2.83 -4.46 -3.90
CA TRP A 441 3.11 -3.20 -4.58
C TRP A 441 2.45 -3.05 -5.95
N ASN A 442 2.00 -4.11 -6.61
CA ASN A 442 1.27 -3.94 -7.88
C ASN A 442 -0.13 -3.36 -7.60
N ALA A 443 -0.80 -3.89 -6.56
CA ALA A 443 -2.09 -3.36 -6.13
C ALA A 443 -1.97 -1.90 -5.67
N TRP A 444 -1.03 -1.62 -4.76
CA TRP A 444 -0.93 -0.30 -4.14
C TRP A 444 -0.48 0.79 -5.11
N ARG A 445 0.37 0.48 -6.08
CA ARG A 445 0.75 1.42 -7.13
C ARG A 445 -0.40 1.73 -8.10
N GLU A 446 -1.16 0.70 -8.50
CA GLU A 446 -2.39 0.94 -9.28
C GLU A 446 -3.43 1.73 -8.50
N GLY A 447 -3.52 1.49 -7.17
CA GLY A 447 -4.34 2.30 -6.27
C GLY A 447 -3.92 3.76 -6.26
N LEU A 448 -2.62 4.02 -6.08
CA LEU A 448 -2.09 5.39 -6.09
C LEU A 448 -2.30 6.08 -7.45
N TYR A 449 -2.02 5.40 -8.56
CA TYR A 449 -2.27 5.95 -9.90
C TYR A 449 -3.73 6.34 -10.09
N ASN A 450 -4.64 5.41 -9.77
CA ASN A 450 -6.07 5.66 -9.94
C ASN A 450 -6.60 6.74 -9.02
N PHE A 451 -6.05 6.87 -7.82
CA PHE A 451 -6.38 7.94 -6.90
C PHE A 451 -5.79 9.28 -7.36
N ALA A 452 -4.50 9.34 -7.64
CA ALA A 452 -3.79 10.57 -8.00
C ALA A 452 -4.39 11.27 -9.23
N ARG A 453 -4.80 10.51 -10.27
CA ARG A 453 -5.40 11.10 -11.47
C ARG A 453 -6.82 11.66 -11.27
N ARG A 454 -7.41 11.50 -10.09
CA ARG A 454 -8.77 11.94 -9.74
C ARG A 454 -8.81 13.04 -8.70
N VAL A 455 -7.67 13.37 -8.11
CA VAL A 455 -7.57 14.42 -7.09
C VAL A 455 -7.06 15.72 -7.69
N PHE A 456 -7.44 16.85 -7.10
CA PHE A 456 -6.96 18.19 -7.46
C PHE A 456 -7.29 18.62 -8.91
N GLN A 457 -8.42 18.18 -9.44
CA GLN A 457 -8.86 18.47 -10.82
C GLN A 457 -9.70 19.75 -10.92
#